data_15a02bcd50aded4ded35635e669a896e
#
_entry.id   15a02bcd50aded4ded35635e669a896e
#
_cell.length_a   1.000
_cell.length_b   1.000
_cell.length_c   1.000
_cell.angle_alpha   90.00
_cell.angle_beta   90.00
_cell.angle_gamma   90.00
#
_symmetry.space_group_name_H-M   'P 1'
#
loop_
_entity.id
_entity.type
_entity.pdbx_description
1 polymer ?
#
loop_
_entity_poly.entity_id
_entity_poly.type
_entity_poly.pdbx_seq_one_letter_code
_entity_poly.pdbx_strand_id
1 'polypeptide(L)'
;MVSLLTMIALVACNKDSEHKQMKHDMANMDHNDSSKEKQQVAVQTDWKFEHYPQANTTNQLTITIKDNKGKPISEFEVNHEKKMHLIVASKDLSKYQHIHPTYKGKGVFTVPVTFTQGGSFQLIADFVPKGQSDTVQMHTVSVKGNTPAPVSLTPDKTLVKTANGNQVSLKIDSQLKANQETMLNFHFEDAKTKQPIQDLQPYLGAVGHVVILNQDATKYLHVHPMDERVKGSNAMFHTTFPSPGIYKIWGEFQRSNKVFIVPFVVEVSK
;
A
#
# COMPACT_ATOMS: atom_id res chain seq x y z
N MET A 1 12.72 64.68 -61.51
CA MET A 1 12.56 66.01 -60.86
C MET A 1 12.76 65.81 -59.37
N VAL A 2 13.85 66.43 -58.87
CA VAL A 2 14.13 66.95 -57.58
C VAL A 2 13.88 66.02 -56.40
N SER A 3 14.85 65.26 -55.87
CA SER A 3 15.90 65.65 -54.95
C SER A 3 15.35 66.37 -53.64
N LEU A 4 15.44 65.67 -52.51
CA LEU A 4 15.96 66.31 -51.30
C LEU A 4 16.53 65.26 -50.34
N LEU A 5 17.82 65.28 -50.19
CA LEU A 5 18.61 64.73 -49.08
C LEU A 5 18.33 65.52 -47.81
N THR A 6 18.15 64.88 -46.70
CA THR A 6 18.48 65.48 -45.42
C THR A 6 19.19 64.45 -44.51
N MET A 7 20.48 64.65 -44.37
CA MET A 7 21.30 64.11 -43.31
C MET A 7 20.88 64.73 -41.98
N ILE A 8 20.75 63.97 -40.93
CA ILE A 8 20.86 64.45 -39.57
C ILE A 8 21.70 63.48 -38.74
N ALA A 9 22.59 64.07 -38.02
CA ALA A 9 23.77 63.54 -37.35
C ALA A 9 23.50 62.53 -36.22
N LEU A 10 24.49 61.64 -36.02
CA LEU A 10 24.72 60.88 -34.82
C LEU A 10 25.00 61.80 -33.62
N VAL A 11 24.28 61.59 -32.52
CA VAL A 11 24.71 61.95 -31.21
C VAL A 11 24.82 60.68 -30.39
N ALA A 12 26.03 60.26 -30.12
CA ALA A 12 26.33 59.24 -29.10
C ALA A 12 26.14 59.84 -27.73
N CYS A 13 25.22 59.30 -26.94
CA CYS A 13 25.19 59.47 -25.54
C CYS A 13 25.41 58.10 -24.86
N ASN A 14 26.62 57.95 -24.39
CA ASN A 14 27.05 56.96 -23.43
C ASN A 14 26.29 57.19 -22.12
N LYS A 15 25.51 56.23 -21.70
CA LYS A 15 24.98 56.17 -20.32
C LYS A 15 25.31 54.82 -19.78
N ASP A 16 26.32 54.81 -18.89
CA ASP A 16 26.61 53.74 -17.95
C ASP A 16 25.34 53.45 -17.17
N SER A 17 24.80 52.26 -17.37
CA SER A 17 23.80 51.71 -16.47
C SER A 17 24.50 50.69 -15.56
N GLU A 18 24.80 51.15 -14.38
CA GLU A 18 25.20 50.34 -13.25
C GLU A 18 24.23 49.15 -13.09
N HIS A 19 24.75 47.95 -13.30
CA HIS A 19 24.10 46.71 -12.83
C HIS A 19 24.18 46.71 -11.29
N LYS A 20 23.13 47.23 -10.65
CA LYS A 20 22.86 46.98 -9.25
C LYS A 20 22.55 45.49 -9.10
N GLN A 21 23.55 44.71 -8.71
CA GLN A 21 23.39 43.38 -8.18
C GLN A 21 22.48 43.46 -6.95
N MET A 22 21.21 43.10 -7.11
CA MET A 22 20.37 42.80 -5.95
C MET A 22 20.92 41.52 -5.33
N LYS A 23 21.69 41.70 -4.25
CA LYS A 23 21.91 40.65 -3.28
C LYS A 23 20.53 40.31 -2.71
N HIS A 24 19.97 39.19 -3.12
CA HIS A 24 18.92 38.53 -2.35
C HIS A 24 19.58 38.07 -1.06
N ASP A 25 19.38 38.81 0.00
CA ASP A 25 19.52 38.32 1.36
C ASP A 25 18.52 37.16 1.49
N MET A 26 19.04 35.96 1.38
CA MET A 26 18.35 34.78 1.86
C MET A 26 18.37 34.86 3.38
N ALA A 27 17.43 35.64 3.93
CA ALA A 27 17.10 35.54 5.34
C ALA A 27 16.74 34.05 5.62
N ASN A 28 17.49 33.51 6.57
CA ASN A 28 17.22 32.21 7.19
C ASN A 28 15.74 32.04 7.40
N MET A 29 15.07 31.27 6.51
CA MET A 29 13.90 30.54 6.90
C MET A 29 14.41 29.34 7.70
N ASP A 30 14.43 29.52 9.01
CA ASP A 30 14.46 28.44 9.96
C ASP A 30 13.23 27.54 9.65
N HIS A 31 13.43 26.59 8.75
CA HIS A 31 12.61 25.39 8.69
C HIS A 31 12.94 24.59 9.95
N ASN A 32 12.42 25.06 11.07
CA ASN A 32 12.27 24.24 12.26
C ASN A 32 11.11 23.28 12.00
N ASP A 33 11.28 22.43 10.97
CA ASP A 33 10.49 21.21 10.81
C ASP A 33 10.99 20.24 11.88
N SER A 34 10.46 20.42 13.08
CA SER A 34 10.54 19.43 14.13
C SER A 34 9.65 18.24 13.71
N SER A 35 10.05 17.53 12.66
CA SER A 35 9.67 16.14 12.45
C SER A 35 10.26 15.38 13.64
N LYS A 36 9.48 15.34 14.75
CA LYS A 36 9.75 14.41 15.85
C LYS A 36 9.81 13.05 15.19
N GLU A 37 11.00 12.46 15.09
CA GLU A 37 11.16 11.07 14.76
C GLU A 37 10.17 10.29 15.65
N LYS A 38 9.15 9.71 15.02
CA LYS A 38 8.18 8.89 15.76
C LYS A 38 8.97 7.73 16.33
N GLN A 39 9.14 7.70 17.64
CA GLN A 39 9.86 6.63 18.32
C GLN A 39 9.13 5.31 18.09
N GLN A 40 9.84 4.36 17.52
CA GLN A 40 9.34 2.99 17.42
C GLN A 40 9.51 2.31 18.77
N VAL A 41 8.46 2.22 19.54
CA VAL A 41 8.46 1.41 20.78
C VAL A 41 8.34 -0.06 20.37
N ALA A 42 9.21 -0.91 20.94
CA ALA A 42 9.09 -2.35 20.72
C ALA A 42 7.73 -2.84 21.23
N VAL A 43 6.99 -3.47 20.33
CA VAL A 43 5.63 -3.97 20.56
C VAL A 43 5.67 -5.49 20.71
N GLN A 44 4.94 -6.02 21.68
CA GLN A 44 4.68 -7.44 21.85
C GLN A 44 3.22 -7.74 21.52
N THR A 45 2.98 -8.89 20.91
CA THR A 45 1.63 -9.33 20.56
C THR A 45 1.34 -10.73 21.05
N ASP A 46 0.19 -10.89 21.74
CA ASP A 46 -0.34 -12.21 22.10
C ASP A 46 -1.46 -12.57 21.14
N TRP A 47 -1.41 -13.77 20.59
CA TRP A 47 -2.40 -14.30 19.64
C TRP A 47 -3.10 -15.49 20.25
N LYS A 48 -4.41 -15.41 20.41
CA LYS A 48 -5.20 -16.46 21.05
C LYS A 48 -6.45 -16.76 20.23
N PHE A 49 -6.56 -18.00 19.80
CA PHE A 49 -7.82 -18.55 19.28
C PHE A 49 -8.65 -19.13 20.42
N GLU A 50 -9.97 -19.01 20.33
CA GLU A 50 -10.89 -19.59 21.29
C GLU A 50 -10.78 -21.12 21.31
N HIS A 51 -10.66 -21.72 20.14
CA HIS A 51 -10.42 -23.14 19.95
C HIS A 51 -9.23 -23.36 19.01
N TYR A 52 -8.71 -24.57 18.94
CA TYR A 52 -7.67 -24.89 17.96
C TYR A 52 -8.20 -24.68 16.55
N PRO A 53 -7.53 -23.89 15.67
CA PRO A 53 -8.03 -23.59 14.34
C PRO A 53 -8.25 -24.82 13.47
N GLN A 54 -9.44 -24.89 12.86
CA GLN A 54 -9.86 -25.96 11.95
C GLN A 54 -10.45 -25.38 10.68
N ALA A 55 -10.14 -25.99 9.55
CA ALA A 55 -10.68 -25.58 8.25
C ALA A 55 -12.21 -25.62 8.22
N ASN A 56 -12.79 -24.64 7.55
CA ASN A 56 -14.22 -24.44 7.38
C ASN A 56 -15.01 -24.25 8.69
N THR A 57 -14.32 -23.91 9.77
CA THR A 57 -14.93 -23.58 11.08
C THR A 57 -14.52 -22.16 11.44
N THR A 58 -15.51 -21.32 11.74
CA THR A 58 -15.24 -19.96 12.24
C THR A 58 -14.71 -20.05 13.66
N ASN A 59 -13.60 -19.32 13.92
CA ASN A 59 -12.96 -19.28 15.23
C ASN A 59 -12.74 -17.82 15.62
N GLN A 60 -12.94 -17.48 16.88
CA GLN A 60 -12.65 -16.17 17.39
C GLN A 60 -11.15 -16.03 17.65
N LEU A 61 -10.51 -15.10 16.96
CA LEU A 61 -9.14 -14.68 17.22
C LEU A 61 -9.16 -13.45 18.13
N THR A 62 -8.36 -13.49 19.17
CA THR A 62 -8.03 -12.35 20.04
C THR A 62 -6.56 -12.00 19.87
N ILE A 63 -6.28 -10.73 19.59
CA ILE A 63 -4.92 -10.18 19.48
C ILE A 63 -4.78 -9.14 20.60
N THR A 64 -3.76 -9.27 21.44
CA THR A 64 -3.48 -8.31 22.51
C THR A 64 -2.15 -7.64 22.24
N ILE A 65 -2.16 -6.31 22.17
CA ILE A 65 -0.99 -5.47 21.88
C ILE A 65 -0.45 -4.90 23.19
N LYS A 66 0.84 -5.11 23.46
CA LYS A 66 1.54 -4.67 24.66
C LYS A 66 2.84 -3.94 24.29
N ASP A 67 3.29 -3.08 25.17
CA ASP A 67 4.64 -2.52 25.09
C ASP A 67 5.71 -3.55 25.54
N ASN A 68 6.98 -3.17 25.47
CA ASN A 68 8.10 -4.02 25.87
C ASN A 68 8.15 -4.35 27.37
N LYS A 69 7.33 -3.68 28.19
CA LYS A 69 7.18 -3.95 29.63
C LYS A 69 5.95 -4.82 29.95
N GLY A 70 5.24 -5.29 28.92
CA GLY A 70 4.03 -6.08 29.03
C GLY A 70 2.77 -5.28 29.37
N LYS A 71 2.83 -3.94 29.37
CA LYS A 71 1.67 -3.09 29.61
C LYS A 71 0.83 -2.98 28.31
N PRO A 72 -0.50 -3.14 28.38
CA PRO A 72 -1.36 -2.96 27.20
C PRO A 72 -1.25 -1.58 26.57
N ILE A 73 -1.09 -1.51 25.27
CA ILE A 73 -1.19 -0.28 24.48
C ILE A 73 -2.67 -0.02 24.23
N SER A 74 -3.18 1.12 24.67
CA SER A 74 -4.63 1.39 24.68
C SER A 74 -5.08 2.36 23.60
N GLU A 75 -4.18 3.07 22.93
CA GLU A 75 -4.52 4.07 21.92
C GLU A 75 -3.86 3.73 20.57
N PHE A 76 -4.68 3.77 19.52
CA PHE A 76 -4.28 3.46 18.16
C PHE A 76 -4.83 4.52 17.21
N GLU A 77 -4.04 4.93 16.24
CA GLU A 77 -4.50 5.77 15.15
C GLU A 77 -5.46 4.97 14.25
N VAL A 78 -6.29 5.70 13.53
CA VAL A 78 -7.13 5.13 12.47
C VAL A 78 -6.36 5.29 11.17
N ASN A 79 -6.04 4.19 10.52
CA ASN A 79 -5.44 4.14 9.20
C ASN A 79 -6.44 3.48 8.25
N HIS A 80 -6.78 4.14 7.14
CA HIS A 80 -7.78 3.64 6.20
C HIS A 80 -9.06 3.13 6.90
N GLU A 81 -9.68 4.01 7.70
CA GLU A 81 -10.92 3.77 8.45
C GLU A 81 -10.85 2.68 9.54
N LYS A 82 -9.71 2.03 9.74
CA LYS A 82 -9.53 0.94 10.71
C LYS A 82 -8.36 1.20 11.65
N LYS A 83 -8.46 0.68 12.87
CA LYS A 83 -7.36 0.71 13.85
C LYS A 83 -6.38 -0.43 13.66
N MET A 84 -6.79 -1.49 12.94
CA MET A 84 -5.96 -2.64 12.61
C MET A 84 -6.47 -3.29 11.32
N HIS A 85 -5.53 -3.59 10.45
CA HIS A 85 -5.71 -4.47 9.30
C HIS A 85 -5.11 -5.83 9.63
N LEU A 86 -5.83 -6.90 9.34
CA LEU A 86 -5.34 -8.26 9.54
C LEU A 86 -5.36 -9.01 8.21
N ILE A 87 -4.17 -9.30 7.70
CA ILE A 87 -3.99 -10.16 6.53
C ILE A 87 -3.86 -11.60 7.01
N VAL A 88 -4.62 -12.49 6.39
CA VAL A 88 -4.57 -13.93 6.62
C VAL A 88 -4.22 -14.60 5.29
N ALA A 89 -3.02 -15.12 5.16
CA ALA A 89 -2.55 -15.76 3.94
C ALA A 89 -2.02 -17.17 4.21
N SER A 90 -2.36 -18.15 3.35
CA SER A 90 -1.70 -19.45 3.41
C SER A 90 -0.22 -19.30 3.04
N LYS A 91 0.64 -20.18 3.56
CA LYS A 91 2.09 -20.11 3.31
C LYS A 91 2.48 -20.21 1.83
N ASP A 92 1.66 -20.85 1.02
CA ASP A 92 1.83 -20.92 -0.43
C ASP A 92 1.14 -19.76 -1.17
N LEU A 93 0.59 -18.80 -0.43
CA LEU A 93 -0.13 -17.63 -0.95
C LEU A 93 -1.33 -17.96 -1.85
N SER A 94 -1.87 -19.20 -1.80
CA SER A 94 -3.06 -19.60 -2.56
C SER A 94 -4.36 -19.08 -1.93
N LYS A 95 -4.37 -18.83 -0.62
CA LYS A 95 -5.50 -18.28 0.13
C LYS A 95 -5.12 -16.93 0.73
N TYR A 96 -6.08 -16.02 0.68
CA TYR A 96 -5.91 -14.65 1.13
C TYR A 96 -7.22 -14.11 1.69
N GLN A 97 -7.13 -13.40 2.81
CA GLN A 97 -8.21 -12.60 3.38
C GLN A 97 -7.61 -11.31 3.95
N HIS A 98 -8.31 -10.20 3.78
CA HIS A 98 -8.05 -8.95 4.45
C HIS A 98 -9.27 -8.64 5.33
N ILE A 99 -9.10 -8.70 6.62
CA ILE A 99 -10.16 -8.56 7.63
C ILE A 99 -9.78 -7.50 8.67
N HIS A 100 -10.77 -6.99 9.40
CA HIS A 100 -10.55 -5.84 10.28
C HIS A 100 -11.00 -6.18 11.70
N PRO A 101 -10.05 -6.44 12.61
CA PRO A 101 -10.35 -6.71 14.01
C PRO A 101 -11.04 -5.53 14.71
N THR A 102 -12.02 -5.84 15.56
CA THR A 102 -12.72 -4.86 16.38
C THR A 102 -11.93 -4.59 17.65
N TYR A 103 -11.62 -3.33 17.91
CA TYR A 103 -10.97 -2.91 19.15
C TYR A 103 -11.92 -3.03 20.36
N LYS A 104 -11.47 -3.66 21.44
CA LYS A 104 -12.22 -3.91 22.67
C LYS A 104 -11.69 -3.12 23.89
N GLY A 105 -10.70 -2.25 23.70
CA GLY A 105 -10.02 -1.54 24.78
C GLY A 105 -8.81 -2.30 25.33
N LYS A 106 -7.95 -1.61 26.06
CA LYS A 106 -6.78 -2.18 26.75
C LYS A 106 -5.88 -3.03 25.84
N GLY A 107 -5.67 -2.58 24.59
CA GLY A 107 -4.84 -3.28 23.61
C GLY A 107 -5.46 -4.52 22.98
N VAL A 108 -6.71 -4.84 23.28
CA VAL A 108 -7.37 -6.06 22.81
C VAL A 108 -8.15 -5.81 21.53
N PHE A 109 -7.90 -6.64 20.53
CA PHE A 109 -8.65 -6.71 19.28
C PHE A 109 -9.23 -8.10 19.08
N THR A 110 -10.44 -8.19 18.52
CA THR A 110 -11.09 -9.48 18.26
C THR A 110 -11.67 -9.53 16.86
N VAL A 111 -11.60 -10.71 16.22
CA VAL A 111 -12.14 -10.92 14.88
C VAL A 111 -12.51 -12.39 14.67
N PRO A 112 -13.66 -12.71 14.06
CA PRO A 112 -13.93 -14.05 13.58
C PRO A 112 -13.06 -14.35 12.35
N VAL A 113 -12.41 -15.51 12.33
CA VAL A 113 -11.58 -15.99 11.23
C VAL A 113 -12.08 -17.35 10.79
N THR A 114 -12.25 -17.54 9.48
CA THR A 114 -12.57 -18.85 8.89
C THR A 114 -11.48 -19.22 7.89
N PHE A 115 -10.75 -20.28 8.16
CA PHE A 115 -9.76 -20.82 7.23
C PHE A 115 -10.46 -21.78 6.27
N THR A 116 -10.26 -21.62 4.98
CA THR A 116 -10.94 -22.45 3.95
C THR A 116 -10.24 -23.78 3.67
N GLN A 117 -9.07 -24.01 4.25
CA GLN A 117 -8.28 -25.25 4.15
C GLN A 117 -7.41 -25.43 5.39
N GLY A 118 -6.91 -26.65 5.60
CA GLY A 118 -5.84 -26.92 6.58
C GLY A 118 -4.48 -26.44 6.09
N GLY A 119 -3.49 -26.57 6.95
CA GLY A 119 -2.11 -26.18 6.66
C GLY A 119 -1.62 -24.97 7.43
N SER A 120 -0.50 -24.42 7.00
CA SER A 120 0.13 -23.26 7.66
C SER A 120 -0.36 -21.95 7.04
N PHE A 121 -0.74 -21.00 7.90
CA PHE A 121 -1.12 -19.65 7.53
C PHE A 121 -0.26 -18.63 8.24
N GLN A 122 0.02 -17.53 7.54
CA GLN A 122 0.61 -16.33 8.11
C GLN A 122 -0.49 -15.34 8.42
N LEU A 123 -0.53 -14.86 9.66
CA LEU A 123 -1.35 -13.76 10.13
C LEU A 123 -0.45 -12.53 10.22
N ILE A 124 -0.89 -11.41 9.69
CA ILE A 124 -0.13 -10.16 9.66
C ILE A 124 -1.05 -9.05 10.16
N ALA A 125 -0.76 -8.56 11.36
CA ALA A 125 -1.47 -7.41 11.95
C ALA A 125 -0.68 -6.14 11.63
N ASP A 126 -1.34 -5.21 10.98
CA ASP A 126 -0.83 -3.90 10.61
C ASP A 126 -1.64 -2.83 11.33
N PHE A 127 -0.99 -2.03 12.16
CA PHE A 127 -1.63 -1.03 13.01
C PHE A 127 -0.64 0.06 13.41
N VAL A 128 -1.18 1.20 13.86
CA VAL A 128 -0.38 2.35 14.29
C VAL A 128 -0.71 2.66 15.76
N PRO A 129 0.17 2.34 16.72
CA PRO A 129 0.01 2.85 18.07
C PRO A 129 0.10 4.39 18.07
N LYS A 130 -0.72 5.05 18.87
CA LYS A 130 -0.81 6.51 18.87
C LYS A 130 0.54 7.18 19.08
N GLY A 131 0.88 8.08 18.17
CA GLY A 131 2.15 8.83 18.22
C GLY A 131 3.39 8.01 17.84
N GLN A 132 3.21 6.78 17.31
CA GLN A 132 4.30 5.92 16.84
C GLN A 132 4.25 5.71 15.33
N SER A 133 5.24 5.02 14.80
CA SER A 133 5.29 4.60 13.40
C SER A 133 4.38 3.40 13.15
N ASP A 134 4.07 3.15 11.88
CA ASP A 134 3.39 1.95 11.42
C ASP A 134 4.08 0.70 11.97
N THR A 135 3.30 -0.22 12.47
CA THR A 135 3.78 -1.41 13.16
C THR A 135 3.16 -2.65 12.55
N VAL A 136 4.01 -3.56 12.11
CA VAL A 136 3.60 -4.85 11.56
C VAL A 136 4.04 -5.96 12.51
N GLN A 137 3.10 -6.84 12.88
CA GLN A 137 3.36 -8.02 13.68
C GLN A 137 2.86 -9.26 12.96
N MET A 138 3.69 -10.29 12.94
CA MET A 138 3.40 -11.53 12.20
C MET A 138 3.30 -12.73 13.14
N HIS A 139 2.36 -13.62 12.84
CA HIS A 139 2.17 -14.86 13.59
C HIS A 139 1.83 -16.00 12.64
N THR A 140 2.53 -17.11 12.76
CA THR A 140 2.23 -18.32 11.98
C THR A 140 1.30 -19.22 12.77
N VAL A 141 0.20 -19.66 12.14
CA VAL A 141 -0.76 -20.57 12.74
C VAL A 141 -0.90 -21.84 11.91
N SER A 142 -1.02 -22.98 12.60
CA SER A 142 -1.33 -24.27 12.00
C SER A 142 -2.82 -24.53 12.09
N VAL A 143 -3.44 -24.90 10.99
CA VAL A 143 -4.90 -25.15 10.86
C VAL A 143 -5.13 -26.61 10.57
N LYS A 144 -5.96 -27.31 11.38
CA LYS A 144 -6.37 -28.69 11.12
C LYS A 144 -7.28 -28.78 9.90
N GLY A 145 -7.18 -29.87 9.15
CA GLY A 145 -8.05 -30.16 8.01
C GLY A 145 -7.28 -30.60 6.78
N ASN A 146 -8.01 -30.75 5.67
CA ASN A 146 -7.40 -31.10 4.40
C ASN A 146 -6.41 -30.00 3.98
N THR A 147 -5.14 -30.38 3.78
CA THR A 147 -4.07 -29.51 3.33
C THR A 147 -3.72 -29.86 1.90
N PRO A 148 -4.18 -29.05 0.90
CA PRO A 148 -3.83 -29.27 -0.49
C PRO A 148 -2.31 -29.22 -0.71
N ALA A 149 -1.85 -29.83 -1.80
CA ALA A 149 -0.47 -29.66 -2.22
C ALA A 149 -0.18 -28.15 -2.45
N PRO A 150 0.99 -27.66 -2.04
CA PRO A 150 1.35 -26.25 -2.24
C PRO A 150 1.31 -25.85 -3.71
N VAL A 151 0.72 -24.69 -3.98
CA VAL A 151 0.73 -24.10 -5.32
C VAL A 151 2.07 -23.41 -5.55
N SER A 152 2.76 -23.78 -6.64
CA SER A 152 3.98 -23.08 -7.02
C SER A 152 3.65 -21.67 -7.49
N LEU A 153 4.32 -20.68 -6.90
CA LEU A 153 4.14 -19.28 -7.26
C LEU A 153 5.02 -18.96 -8.47
N THR A 154 4.39 -18.77 -9.63
CA THR A 154 5.08 -18.45 -10.88
C THR A 154 4.69 -17.06 -11.36
N PRO A 155 5.65 -16.21 -11.77
CA PRO A 155 5.35 -14.88 -12.31
C PRO A 155 4.35 -14.94 -13.47
N ASP A 156 3.41 -14.03 -13.45
CA ASP A 156 2.38 -13.93 -14.50
C ASP A 156 3.02 -13.51 -15.83
N LYS A 157 2.70 -14.23 -16.90
CA LYS A 157 3.16 -13.88 -18.27
C LYS A 157 2.53 -12.56 -18.76
N THR A 158 1.32 -12.30 -18.31
CA THR A 158 0.59 -11.06 -18.57
C THR A 158 -0.05 -10.56 -17.29
N LEU A 159 0.14 -9.30 -17.00
CA LEU A 159 -0.43 -8.67 -15.80
C LEU A 159 -1.85 -8.15 -16.09
N VAL A 160 -2.71 -9.04 -16.59
CA VAL A 160 -4.13 -8.78 -16.86
C VAL A 160 -4.98 -9.87 -16.22
N LYS A 161 -5.90 -9.49 -15.36
CA LYS A 161 -6.80 -10.40 -14.63
C LYS A 161 -8.24 -9.92 -14.73
N THR A 162 -9.17 -10.85 -14.59
CA THR A 162 -10.60 -10.53 -14.55
C THR A 162 -11.20 -11.00 -13.23
N ALA A 163 -11.89 -10.10 -12.54
CA ALA A 163 -12.60 -10.40 -11.31
C ALA A 163 -13.95 -9.66 -11.28
N ASN A 164 -15.02 -10.36 -10.97
CA ASN A 164 -16.38 -9.81 -10.85
C ASN A 164 -16.82 -8.92 -12.03
N GLY A 165 -16.48 -9.34 -13.27
CA GLY A 165 -16.82 -8.58 -14.49
C GLY A 165 -15.91 -7.38 -14.78
N ASN A 166 -14.90 -7.14 -13.96
CA ASN A 166 -13.90 -6.08 -14.16
C ASN A 166 -12.62 -6.72 -14.70
N GLN A 167 -12.10 -6.23 -15.81
CA GLN A 167 -10.74 -6.55 -16.26
C GLN A 167 -9.79 -5.52 -15.65
N VAL A 168 -8.73 -5.99 -15.04
CA VAL A 168 -7.71 -5.16 -14.40
C VAL A 168 -6.36 -5.47 -15.01
N SER A 169 -5.70 -4.44 -15.51
CA SER A 169 -4.33 -4.51 -16.01
C SER A 169 -3.41 -3.80 -15.02
N LEU A 170 -2.41 -4.50 -14.51
CA LEU A 170 -1.35 -3.90 -13.72
C LEU A 170 -0.21 -3.46 -14.65
N LYS A 171 -0.02 -2.15 -14.78
CA LYS A 171 1.07 -1.56 -15.56
C LYS A 171 2.20 -1.17 -14.61
N ILE A 172 3.41 -1.53 -15.01
CA ILE A 172 4.65 -1.23 -14.30
C ILE A 172 5.58 -0.61 -15.33
N ASP A 173 6.03 0.62 -15.08
CA ASP A 173 6.71 1.44 -16.09
C ASP A 173 8.14 0.95 -16.41
N SER A 174 8.72 0.14 -15.53
CA SER A 174 10.08 -0.40 -15.70
C SER A 174 10.20 -1.80 -15.13
N GLN A 175 11.31 -2.47 -15.43
CA GLN A 175 11.63 -3.72 -14.74
C GLN A 175 11.71 -3.51 -13.24
N LEU A 176 11.01 -4.35 -12.47
CA LEU A 176 11.04 -4.31 -11.02
C LEU A 176 12.43 -4.63 -10.49
N LYS A 177 12.98 -3.72 -9.70
CA LYS A 177 14.28 -3.87 -9.04
C LYS A 177 14.15 -3.69 -7.53
N ALA A 178 14.93 -4.47 -6.81
CA ALA A 178 15.00 -4.34 -5.35
C ALA A 178 15.58 -2.98 -4.95
N ASN A 179 15.06 -2.42 -3.86
CA ASN A 179 15.46 -1.14 -3.28
C ASN A 179 15.29 0.09 -4.23
N GLN A 180 14.48 -0.06 -5.26
CA GLN A 180 14.07 1.04 -6.12
C GLN A 180 12.56 1.27 -5.97
N GLU A 181 12.18 2.54 -5.85
CA GLU A 181 10.78 2.91 -5.85
C GLU A 181 10.15 2.58 -7.21
N THR A 182 8.96 2.04 -7.18
CA THR A 182 8.21 1.67 -8.37
C THR A 182 6.75 2.07 -8.26
N MET A 183 6.17 2.39 -9.41
CA MET A 183 4.76 2.70 -9.56
C MET A 183 4.00 1.45 -9.99
N LEU A 184 2.92 1.17 -9.28
CA LEU A 184 1.92 0.16 -9.61
C LEU A 184 0.67 0.88 -10.11
N ASN A 185 0.41 0.85 -11.41
CA ASN A 185 -0.76 1.48 -12.01
C ASN A 185 -1.78 0.42 -12.41
N PHE A 186 -2.88 0.34 -11.66
CA PHE A 186 -4.00 -0.53 -11.97
C PHE A 186 -4.96 0.20 -12.90
N HIS A 187 -5.17 -0.34 -14.08
CA HIS A 187 -6.13 0.16 -15.07
C HIS A 187 -7.34 -0.76 -15.15
N PHE A 188 -8.54 -0.18 -15.17
CA PHE A 188 -9.81 -0.90 -15.06
C PHE A 188 -10.65 -0.73 -16.31
N GLU A 189 -11.12 -1.85 -16.85
CA GLU A 189 -12.04 -1.94 -17.97
C GLU A 189 -13.19 -2.90 -17.64
N ASP A 190 -14.34 -2.68 -18.21
CA ASP A 190 -15.42 -3.66 -18.19
C ASP A 190 -14.97 -4.90 -18.99
N ALA A 191 -15.07 -6.08 -18.40
CA ALA A 191 -14.52 -7.30 -18.99
C ALA A 191 -15.19 -7.69 -20.32
N LYS A 192 -16.45 -7.28 -20.56
CA LYS A 192 -17.22 -7.59 -21.77
C LYS A 192 -17.06 -6.52 -22.84
N THR A 193 -17.27 -5.26 -22.47
CA THR A 193 -17.32 -4.15 -23.43
C THR A 193 -15.96 -3.56 -23.71
N LYS A 194 -14.94 -3.83 -22.86
CA LYS A 194 -13.60 -3.24 -22.91
C LYS A 194 -13.58 -1.73 -22.77
N GLN A 195 -14.68 -1.15 -22.28
CA GLN A 195 -14.73 0.28 -22.00
C GLN A 195 -14.08 0.58 -20.63
N PRO A 196 -13.37 1.71 -20.51
CA PRO A 196 -12.79 2.14 -19.25
C PRO A 196 -13.86 2.30 -18.18
N ILE A 197 -13.61 1.75 -16.98
CA ILE A 197 -14.50 1.89 -15.81
C ILE A 197 -14.33 3.28 -15.21
N GLN A 198 -15.44 4.02 -15.01
CA GLN A 198 -15.45 5.35 -14.41
C GLN A 198 -16.20 5.41 -13.07
N ASP A 199 -16.73 4.28 -12.62
CA ASP A 199 -17.62 4.15 -11.47
C ASP A 199 -17.02 3.31 -10.33
N LEU A 200 -15.69 3.29 -10.22
CA LEU A 200 -15.03 2.77 -9.02
C LEU A 200 -15.47 3.58 -7.79
N GLN A 201 -15.59 2.90 -6.68
CA GLN A 201 -15.98 3.47 -5.40
C GLN A 201 -14.83 3.44 -4.41
N PRO A 202 -14.75 4.40 -3.48
CA PRO A 202 -13.77 4.32 -2.40
C PRO A 202 -13.93 3.03 -1.60
N TYR A 203 -12.81 2.41 -1.26
CA TYR A 203 -12.75 1.26 -0.38
C TYR A 203 -11.84 1.59 0.79
N LEU A 204 -12.39 1.56 2.01
CA LEU A 204 -11.68 1.95 3.24
C LEU A 204 -11.03 3.35 3.15
N GLY A 205 -11.80 4.31 2.62
CA GLY A 205 -11.39 5.72 2.52
C GLY A 205 -10.37 6.04 1.41
N ALA A 206 -9.97 5.05 0.60
CA ALA A 206 -9.00 5.22 -0.48
C ALA A 206 -9.53 4.70 -1.82
N VAL A 207 -8.80 4.95 -2.92
CA VAL A 207 -9.13 4.40 -4.25
C VAL A 207 -9.13 2.87 -4.29
N GLY A 208 -8.46 2.24 -3.35
CA GLY A 208 -8.33 0.81 -3.16
C GLY A 208 -7.20 0.49 -2.19
N HIS A 209 -6.99 -0.79 -1.92
CA HIS A 209 -5.89 -1.27 -1.09
C HIS A 209 -5.00 -2.21 -1.89
N VAL A 210 -3.71 -2.18 -1.59
CA VAL A 210 -2.73 -3.08 -2.19
C VAL A 210 -1.91 -3.75 -1.09
N VAL A 211 -1.95 -5.08 -1.08
CA VAL A 211 -1.15 -5.91 -0.18
C VAL A 211 -0.13 -6.68 -1.00
N ILE A 212 1.11 -6.70 -0.55
CA ILE A 212 2.19 -7.42 -1.21
C ILE A 212 2.90 -8.32 -0.21
N LEU A 213 3.08 -9.59 -0.57
CA LEU A 213 3.88 -10.55 0.18
C LEU A 213 4.94 -11.19 -0.74
N ASN A 214 6.14 -11.42 -0.19
CA ASN A 214 7.10 -12.28 -0.87
C ASN A 214 6.64 -13.74 -0.84
N GLN A 215 7.20 -14.58 -1.70
CA GLN A 215 6.80 -15.98 -1.86
C GLN A 215 6.79 -16.81 -0.57
N ASP A 216 7.60 -16.45 0.41
CA ASP A 216 7.70 -17.16 1.69
C ASP A 216 6.77 -16.60 2.76
N ALA A 217 5.95 -15.59 2.42
CA ALA A 217 5.06 -14.87 3.34
C ALA A 217 5.79 -14.34 4.59
N THR A 218 7.05 -13.94 4.45
CA THR A 218 7.90 -13.39 5.53
C THR A 218 8.11 -11.89 5.44
N LYS A 219 7.82 -11.30 4.26
CA LYS A 219 7.91 -9.86 4.02
C LYS A 219 6.55 -9.34 3.55
N TYR A 220 6.04 -8.41 4.31
CA TYR A 220 4.81 -7.67 4.01
C TYR A 220 5.20 -6.24 3.62
N LEU A 221 4.62 -5.73 2.53
CA LEU A 221 4.82 -4.35 2.13
C LEU A 221 3.51 -3.59 2.33
N HIS A 222 3.61 -2.54 3.10
CA HIS A 222 2.57 -1.53 3.23
C HIS A 222 2.63 -0.62 2.01
N VAL A 223 1.52 -0.50 1.28
CA VAL A 223 1.49 0.20 -0.01
C VAL A 223 0.46 1.30 0.04
N HIS A 224 0.90 2.52 -0.25
CA HIS A 224 0.06 3.70 -0.21
C HIS A 224 -0.42 4.12 -1.61
N PRO A 225 -1.70 4.54 -1.76
CA PRO A 225 -2.14 5.17 -2.98
C PRO A 225 -1.49 6.55 -3.14
N MET A 226 -1.20 6.93 -4.37
CA MET A 226 -0.69 8.30 -4.66
C MET A 226 -1.79 9.38 -4.52
N ASP A 227 -3.02 9.01 -4.77
CA ASP A 227 -4.20 9.85 -4.53
C ASP A 227 -5.28 8.97 -3.88
N GLU A 228 -5.74 9.35 -2.72
CA GLU A 228 -6.81 8.64 -2.00
C GLU A 228 -8.16 8.75 -2.74
N ARG A 229 -8.31 9.77 -3.58
CA ARG A 229 -9.55 10.02 -4.31
C ARG A 229 -9.63 9.12 -5.54
N VAL A 230 -10.80 8.53 -5.72
CA VAL A 230 -11.11 7.78 -6.95
C VAL A 230 -11.22 8.73 -8.13
N LYS A 231 -10.44 8.51 -9.18
CA LYS A 231 -10.46 9.29 -10.40
C LYS A 231 -10.35 8.39 -11.63
N GLY A 232 -11.46 8.29 -12.36
CA GLY A 232 -11.47 7.57 -13.63
C GLY A 232 -11.15 6.08 -13.50
N SER A 233 -10.47 5.56 -14.50
CA SER A 233 -10.20 4.14 -14.69
C SER A 233 -8.80 3.71 -14.26
N ASN A 234 -8.13 4.50 -13.42
CA ASN A 234 -6.77 4.18 -12.95
C ASN A 234 -6.66 4.37 -11.44
N ALA A 235 -5.90 3.49 -10.79
CA ALA A 235 -5.48 3.62 -9.41
C ALA A 235 -3.96 3.42 -9.32
N MET A 236 -3.26 4.42 -8.81
CA MET A 236 -1.80 4.42 -8.76
C MET A 236 -1.31 4.28 -7.32
N PHE A 237 -0.37 3.39 -7.14
CA PHE A 237 0.28 3.11 -5.87
C PHE A 237 1.79 3.12 -6.07
N HIS A 238 2.53 3.48 -5.03
CA HIS A 238 3.98 3.38 -5.05
C HIS A 238 4.48 2.44 -3.96
N THR A 239 5.55 1.73 -4.24
CA THR A 239 6.18 0.80 -3.30
C THR A 239 7.65 0.61 -3.60
N THR A 240 8.36 0.06 -2.62
CA THR A 240 9.76 -0.37 -2.79
C THR A 240 9.88 -1.82 -2.35
N PHE A 241 10.31 -2.69 -3.25
CA PHE A 241 10.57 -4.09 -2.92
C PHE A 241 11.93 -4.21 -2.21
N PRO A 242 11.99 -4.78 -0.98
CA PRO A 242 13.23 -4.74 -0.18
C PRO A 242 14.28 -5.77 -0.61
N SER A 243 13.96 -6.69 -1.52
CA SER A 243 14.89 -7.72 -2.00
C SER A 243 14.44 -8.30 -3.33
N PRO A 244 15.35 -8.89 -4.11
CA PRO A 244 14.99 -9.71 -5.27
C PRO A 244 14.14 -10.91 -4.87
N GLY A 245 13.35 -11.43 -5.80
CA GLY A 245 12.54 -12.63 -5.63
C GLY A 245 11.13 -12.51 -6.21
N ILE A 246 10.31 -13.51 -5.93
CA ILE A 246 8.92 -13.56 -6.38
C ILE A 246 8.02 -12.94 -5.31
N TYR A 247 7.10 -12.09 -5.75
CA TYR A 247 6.11 -11.43 -4.91
C TYR A 247 4.72 -11.63 -5.47
N LYS A 248 3.75 -11.72 -4.56
CA LYS A 248 2.34 -11.70 -4.90
C LYS A 248 1.71 -10.42 -4.42
N ILE A 249 0.99 -9.77 -5.34
CA ILE A 249 0.31 -8.49 -5.16
C ILE A 249 -1.18 -8.78 -5.19
N TRP A 250 -1.94 -8.33 -4.18
CA TRP A 250 -3.39 -8.31 -4.22
C TRP A 250 -3.85 -6.86 -4.28
N GLY A 251 -4.51 -6.50 -5.37
CA GLY A 251 -5.24 -5.23 -5.48
C GLY A 251 -6.69 -5.45 -5.07
N GLU A 252 -7.19 -4.65 -4.15
CA GLU A 252 -8.54 -4.68 -3.61
C GLU A 252 -9.26 -3.39 -3.95
N PHE A 253 -10.34 -3.51 -4.69
CA PHE A 253 -11.10 -2.37 -5.21
C PHE A 253 -12.60 -2.58 -5.03
N GLN A 254 -13.37 -1.50 -5.07
CA GLN A 254 -14.82 -1.56 -4.93
C GLN A 254 -15.53 -0.98 -6.16
N ARG A 255 -16.54 -1.71 -6.64
CA ARG A 255 -17.47 -1.26 -7.68
C ARG A 255 -18.85 -1.82 -7.39
N SER A 256 -19.92 -1.02 -7.61
CA SER A 256 -21.31 -1.42 -7.36
C SER A 256 -21.52 -2.00 -5.95
N ASN A 257 -20.90 -1.40 -4.93
CA ASN A 257 -20.91 -1.81 -3.53
C ASN A 257 -20.37 -3.25 -3.28
N LYS A 258 -19.55 -3.76 -4.20
CA LYS A 258 -18.89 -5.06 -4.07
C LYS A 258 -17.39 -4.90 -4.16
N VAL A 259 -16.68 -5.41 -3.16
CA VAL A 259 -15.23 -5.51 -3.19
C VAL A 259 -14.83 -6.66 -4.11
N PHE A 260 -13.83 -6.44 -4.94
CA PHE A 260 -13.19 -7.47 -5.75
C PHE A 260 -11.68 -7.42 -5.58
N ILE A 261 -11.06 -8.59 -5.64
CA ILE A 261 -9.63 -8.77 -5.41
C ILE A 261 -9.00 -9.32 -6.68
N VAL A 262 -7.90 -8.73 -7.09
CA VAL A 262 -7.12 -9.19 -8.25
C VAL A 262 -5.70 -9.51 -7.83
N PRO A 263 -5.28 -10.78 -7.93
CA PRO A 263 -3.92 -11.19 -7.60
C PRO A 263 -3.00 -11.11 -8.82
N PHE A 264 -1.79 -10.61 -8.63
CA PHE A 264 -0.70 -10.65 -9.61
C PHE A 264 0.54 -11.25 -8.99
N VAL A 265 1.30 -11.99 -9.78
CA VAL A 265 2.60 -12.52 -9.37
C VAL A 265 3.67 -11.88 -10.24
N VAL A 266 4.66 -11.28 -9.59
CA VAL A 266 5.75 -10.57 -10.25
C VAL A 266 7.10 -11.08 -9.77
N GLU A 267 8.11 -10.90 -10.62
CA GLU A 267 9.50 -11.15 -10.27
C GLU A 267 10.24 -9.81 -10.14
N VAL A 268 10.98 -9.67 -9.04
CA VAL A 268 11.82 -8.51 -8.74
C VAL A 268 13.28 -8.91 -8.92
N SER A 269 13.99 -8.20 -9.77
CA SER A 269 15.42 -8.40 -10.01
C SER A 269 16.31 -7.69 -8.97
N LYS A 270 17.61 -7.93 -9.06
CA LYS A 270 18.62 -7.22 -8.26
C LYS A 270 18.75 -5.76 -8.67
#